data_77b75ff99029d4d966a71c863a62369e
#
_entry.id   77b75ff99029d4d966a71c863a62369e
#
_cell.length_a   1.000
_cell.length_b   1.000
_cell.length_c   1.000
_cell.angle_alpha   90.00
_cell.angle_beta   90.00
_cell.angle_gamma   90.00
#
_symmetry.space_group_name_H-M   'P 1'
#
loop_
_entity.id
_entity.type
_entity.pdbx_description
1 polymer ?
#
loop_
_entity_poly.entity_id
_entity_poly.type
_entity_poly.pdbx_seq_one_letter_code
_entity_poly.pdbx_strand_id
1 'polypeptide(L)'
;SSDLQGAYALVVSSPRKMIGARDPFGLKPLCIGKRDNTYFLASESCAIAAVGGEFVRDVEPGEIVSFTKHGMKSDKTMAIDPNKQARCIFEYIYFARMDSVIDDVNVYHARIVAGKALAESYPVDADLVVGVPDSGLVAAKGYSEQSGIPYGMAFHKNSYVGRTFIKPKQSQRESSVKIKLNEIGRAHV
;
A
#
# COMPACT_ATOMS: atom_id res chain seq x y z
N SER A 1 -0.39 -27.26 -0.68
CA SER A 1 0.24 -25.90 -0.62
C SER A 1 1.48 -25.79 -1.50
N SER A 2 2.24 -26.86 -1.69
CA SER A 2 3.41 -26.89 -2.60
C SER A 2 3.07 -26.61 -4.07
N ASP A 3 1.80 -26.69 -4.44
CA ASP A 3 1.32 -26.54 -5.81
C ASP A 3 0.90 -25.10 -6.14
N LEU A 4 0.82 -24.20 -5.16
CA LEU A 4 0.53 -22.80 -5.36
C LEU A 4 1.80 -22.04 -5.81
N GLN A 5 1.75 -21.51 -7.01
CA GLN A 5 2.84 -20.70 -7.58
C GLN A 5 2.38 -19.26 -7.86
N GLY A 6 3.31 -18.31 -7.79
CA GLY A 6 3.06 -16.92 -8.08
C GLY A 6 2.87 -16.06 -6.82
N ALA A 7 2.32 -14.85 -7.01
CA ALA A 7 2.12 -13.86 -5.96
C ALA A 7 0.78 -14.07 -5.25
N TYR A 8 0.82 -14.31 -3.95
CA TYR A 8 -0.41 -14.46 -3.16
C TYR A 8 -0.24 -14.02 -1.70
N ALA A 9 -1.34 -13.56 -1.14
CA ALA A 9 -1.60 -13.48 0.29
C ALA A 9 -2.99 -14.08 0.53
N LEU A 10 -3.04 -15.21 1.21
CA LEU A 10 -4.27 -16.00 1.36
C LEU A 10 -4.69 -16.04 2.83
N VAL A 11 -5.99 -15.92 3.06
CA VAL A 11 -6.61 -16.18 4.35
C VAL A 11 -7.74 -17.20 4.15
N VAL A 12 -7.63 -18.32 4.84
CA VAL A 12 -8.64 -19.40 4.80
C VAL A 12 -9.16 -19.60 6.23
N SER A 13 -10.47 -19.57 6.38
CA SER A 13 -11.12 -19.71 7.68
C SER A 13 -12.10 -20.88 7.71
N SER A 14 -12.14 -21.55 8.84
CA SER A 14 -13.14 -22.56 9.20
C SER A 14 -13.62 -22.30 10.63
N PRO A 15 -14.70 -22.95 11.13
CA PRO A 15 -15.17 -22.77 12.50
C PRO A 15 -14.12 -23.09 13.59
N ARG A 16 -13.06 -23.81 13.25
CA ARG A 16 -12.05 -24.28 14.23
C ARG A 16 -10.65 -23.74 13.99
N LYS A 17 -10.38 -23.14 12.81
CA LYS A 17 -9.03 -22.78 12.39
C LYS A 17 -9.06 -21.64 11.38
N MET A 18 -8.18 -20.68 11.56
CA MET A 18 -7.83 -19.67 10.56
C MET A 18 -6.39 -19.89 10.11
N ILE A 19 -6.14 -19.78 8.81
CA ILE A 19 -4.80 -19.93 8.21
C ILE A 19 -4.52 -18.71 7.38
N GLY A 20 -3.31 -18.15 7.54
CA GLY A 20 -2.73 -17.16 6.65
C GLY A 20 -1.54 -17.76 5.92
N ALA A 21 -1.39 -17.49 4.64
CA ALA A 21 -0.23 -17.91 3.85
C ALA A 21 0.25 -16.77 2.95
N ARG A 22 1.55 -16.51 2.99
CA ARG A 22 2.22 -15.51 2.15
C ARG A 22 3.11 -16.22 1.14
N ASP A 23 3.15 -15.70 -0.09
CA ASP A 23 3.98 -16.27 -1.16
C ASP A 23 5.47 -16.28 -0.79
N PRO A 24 6.26 -17.24 -1.31
CA PRO A 24 7.67 -17.41 -0.95
C PRO A 24 8.55 -16.23 -1.34
N PHE A 25 8.17 -15.44 -2.35
CA PHE A 25 8.92 -14.26 -2.77
C PHE A 25 8.58 -13.00 -1.95
N GLY A 26 7.46 -13.03 -1.20
CA GLY A 26 6.96 -11.88 -0.43
C GLY A 26 6.39 -10.77 -1.30
N LEU A 27 5.88 -11.12 -2.50
CA LEU A 27 5.31 -10.16 -3.46
C LEU A 27 4.07 -9.45 -2.90
N LYS A 28 3.24 -10.19 -2.13
CA LYS A 28 2.03 -9.62 -1.52
C LYS A 28 2.18 -9.51 -0.01
N PRO A 29 1.76 -8.39 0.59
CA PRO A 29 1.83 -8.21 2.03
C PRO A 29 0.75 -9.02 2.76
N LEU A 30 1.09 -9.48 3.96
CA LEU A 30 0.16 -10.09 4.91
C LEU A 30 0.70 -9.84 6.32
N CYS A 31 -0.14 -9.34 7.22
CA CYS A 31 0.26 -9.07 8.59
C CYS A 31 -0.69 -9.68 9.62
N ILE A 32 -0.18 -9.83 10.83
CA ILE A 32 -0.87 -10.36 12.00
C ILE A 32 -1.12 -9.21 12.96
N GLY A 33 -2.36 -9.09 13.42
CA GLY A 33 -2.75 -8.24 14.52
C GLY A 33 -3.38 -9.02 15.66
N LYS A 34 -3.50 -8.38 16.82
CA LYS A 34 -4.13 -8.95 18.00
C LYS A 34 -4.88 -7.89 18.77
N ARG A 35 -6.03 -8.26 19.34
CA ARG A 35 -6.73 -7.51 20.36
C ARG A 35 -7.27 -8.51 21.38
N ASP A 36 -6.85 -8.36 22.61
CA ASP A 36 -7.13 -9.30 23.68
C ASP A 36 -6.72 -10.74 23.29
N ASN A 37 -7.69 -11.65 23.21
CA ASN A 37 -7.48 -13.04 22.78
C ASN A 37 -7.82 -13.30 21.30
N THR A 38 -8.10 -12.24 20.52
CA THR A 38 -8.50 -12.35 19.12
C THR A 38 -7.35 -11.99 18.20
N TYR A 39 -7.05 -12.86 17.25
CA TYR A 39 -6.09 -12.60 16.18
C TYR A 39 -6.77 -12.11 14.91
N PHE A 40 -6.07 -11.25 14.18
CA PHE A 40 -6.48 -10.70 12.89
C PHE A 40 -5.41 -11.00 11.84
N LEU A 41 -5.84 -11.23 10.61
CA LEU A 41 -4.98 -11.26 9.44
C LEU A 41 -5.48 -10.19 8.47
N ALA A 42 -4.56 -9.37 7.96
CA ALA A 42 -4.87 -8.33 7.00
C ALA A 42 -3.69 -8.12 6.03
N SER A 43 -3.94 -7.51 4.89
CA SER A 43 -2.88 -7.11 3.96
C SER A 43 -2.05 -5.96 4.51
N GLU A 44 -2.65 -5.10 5.36
CA GLU A 44 -2.04 -3.85 5.81
C GLU A 44 -2.26 -3.63 7.31
N SER A 45 -1.25 -3.09 7.98
CA SER A 45 -1.31 -2.78 9.42
C SER A 45 -2.40 -1.75 9.76
N CYS A 46 -2.71 -0.82 8.85
CA CYS A 46 -3.80 0.15 9.05
C CYS A 46 -5.18 -0.50 9.21
N ALA A 47 -5.41 -1.67 8.59
CA ALA A 47 -6.65 -2.42 8.76
C ALA A 47 -6.76 -3.02 10.17
N ILE A 48 -5.63 -3.44 10.75
CA ILE A 48 -5.57 -3.91 12.15
C ILE A 48 -5.91 -2.76 13.11
N ALA A 49 -5.29 -1.59 12.89
CA ALA A 49 -5.57 -0.40 13.71
C ALA A 49 -7.04 0.04 13.61
N ALA A 50 -7.65 -0.02 12.42
CA ALA A 50 -9.05 0.35 12.20
C ALA A 50 -10.06 -0.48 13.01
N VAL A 51 -9.72 -1.73 13.36
CA VAL A 51 -10.55 -2.59 14.21
C VAL A 51 -10.15 -2.54 15.70
N GLY A 52 -9.27 -1.60 16.06
CA GLY A 52 -8.77 -1.46 17.44
C GLY A 52 -7.82 -2.57 17.86
N GLY A 53 -7.17 -3.22 16.90
CA GLY A 53 -6.14 -4.22 17.14
C GLY A 53 -4.73 -3.59 17.17
N GLU A 54 -3.80 -4.30 17.78
CA GLU A 54 -2.38 -3.98 17.78
C GLU A 54 -1.67 -4.80 16.70
N PHE A 55 -0.78 -4.17 15.94
CA PHE A 55 0.09 -4.84 14.99
C PHE A 55 1.08 -5.73 15.73
N VAL A 56 1.16 -7.00 15.37
CA VAL A 56 2.08 -7.97 15.99
C VAL A 56 3.35 -8.10 15.15
N ARG A 57 3.19 -8.48 13.88
CA ARG A 57 4.25 -8.58 12.88
C ARG A 57 3.70 -8.86 11.49
N ASP A 58 4.52 -8.72 10.49
CA ASP A 58 4.25 -9.29 9.18
C ASP A 58 4.37 -10.81 9.18
N VAL A 59 3.62 -11.47 8.26
CA VAL A 59 3.85 -12.88 7.90
C VAL A 59 5.07 -12.90 6.98
N GLU A 60 6.06 -13.71 7.31
CA GLU A 60 7.28 -13.79 6.52
C GLU A 60 7.03 -14.40 5.12
N PRO A 61 7.85 -14.06 4.10
CA PRO A 61 7.78 -14.72 2.81
C PRO A 61 7.89 -16.25 2.92
N GLY A 62 6.93 -16.97 2.34
CA GLY A 62 6.85 -18.43 2.41
C GLY A 62 6.34 -18.98 3.74
N GLU A 63 5.92 -18.13 4.67
CA GLU A 63 5.35 -18.56 5.94
C GLU A 63 3.86 -18.87 5.80
N ILE A 64 3.45 -19.96 6.48
CA ILE A 64 2.05 -20.31 6.73
C ILE A 64 1.80 -20.21 8.23
N VAL A 65 0.91 -19.31 8.64
CA VAL A 65 0.49 -19.16 10.02
C VAL A 65 -0.89 -19.80 10.24
N SER A 66 -1.07 -20.47 11.35
CA SER A 66 -2.35 -21.05 11.70
C SER A 66 -2.76 -20.73 13.13
N PHE A 67 -4.03 -20.35 13.29
CA PHE A 67 -4.62 -19.96 14.56
C PHE A 67 -5.72 -20.96 14.92
N THR A 68 -5.66 -21.47 16.14
CA THR A 68 -6.64 -22.38 16.73
C THR A 68 -6.94 -21.96 18.16
N LYS A 69 -7.86 -22.64 18.85
CA LYS A 69 -8.09 -22.43 20.29
C LYS A 69 -6.85 -22.69 21.17
N HIS A 70 -5.83 -23.35 20.64
CA HIS A 70 -4.57 -23.65 21.34
C HIS A 70 -3.46 -22.61 21.04
N GLY A 71 -3.76 -21.56 20.27
CA GLY A 71 -2.82 -20.49 19.92
C GLY A 71 -2.40 -20.50 18.45
N MET A 72 -1.33 -19.77 18.18
CA MET A 72 -0.72 -19.58 16.87
C MET A 72 0.40 -20.60 16.64
N LYS A 73 0.47 -21.15 15.42
CA LYS A 73 1.62 -21.94 14.93
C LYS A 73 2.10 -21.35 13.61
N SER A 74 3.42 -21.34 13.42
CA SER A 74 4.10 -20.91 12.21
C SER A 74 4.76 -22.11 11.54
N ASP A 75 4.66 -22.18 10.23
CA ASP A 75 5.33 -23.15 9.36
C ASP A 75 6.07 -22.38 8.27
N LYS A 76 7.40 -22.53 8.20
CA LYS A 76 8.29 -21.86 7.25
C LYS A 76 8.93 -22.81 6.25
N THR A 77 8.36 -23.99 6.04
CA THR A 77 8.90 -25.01 5.12
C THR A 77 8.97 -24.51 3.67
N MET A 78 8.17 -23.50 3.30
CA MET A 78 8.17 -22.87 1.97
C MET A 78 9.03 -21.60 1.87
N ALA A 79 9.73 -21.22 2.93
CA ALA A 79 10.63 -20.07 2.90
C ALA A 79 11.79 -20.34 1.93
N ILE A 80 12.11 -19.33 1.13
CA ILE A 80 13.26 -19.35 0.21
C ILE A 80 14.39 -18.48 0.75
N ASP A 81 15.57 -18.56 0.09
CA ASP A 81 16.70 -17.67 0.38
C ASP A 81 16.23 -16.20 0.39
N PRO A 82 16.50 -15.43 1.45
CA PRO A 82 16.12 -14.01 1.53
C PRO A 82 16.60 -13.17 0.33
N ASN A 83 17.73 -13.52 -0.29
CA ASN A 83 18.26 -12.84 -1.47
C ASN A 83 17.42 -13.07 -2.73
N LYS A 84 16.50 -14.03 -2.72
CA LYS A 84 15.56 -14.34 -3.81
C LYS A 84 14.17 -13.75 -3.58
N GLN A 85 13.95 -13.10 -2.44
CA GLN A 85 12.70 -12.41 -2.18
C GLN A 85 12.54 -11.18 -3.08
N ALA A 86 11.32 -10.88 -3.48
CA ALA A 86 11.00 -9.82 -4.45
C ALA A 86 9.75 -9.06 -4.03
N ARG A 87 9.89 -8.16 -3.06
CA ARG A 87 8.79 -7.31 -2.59
C ARG A 87 8.29 -6.41 -3.71
N CYS A 88 6.97 -6.32 -3.85
CA CYS A 88 6.38 -5.51 -4.90
C CYS A 88 6.47 -4.02 -4.56
N ILE A 89 7.23 -3.25 -5.33
CA ILE A 89 7.37 -1.80 -5.13
C ILE A 89 6.04 -1.06 -5.25
N PHE A 90 5.06 -1.57 -6.02
CA PHE A 90 3.74 -0.96 -6.16
C PHE A 90 2.95 -0.90 -4.84
N GLU A 91 3.23 -1.77 -3.89
CA GLU A 91 2.63 -1.69 -2.56
C GLU A 91 3.02 -0.37 -1.88
N TYR A 92 4.29 0.05 -1.99
CA TYR A 92 4.77 1.29 -1.37
C TYR A 92 4.35 2.55 -2.15
N ILE A 93 4.47 2.55 -3.48
CA ILE A 93 4.25 3.77 -4.27
C ILE A 93 2.77 4.04 -4.61
N TYR A 94 1.91 3.00 -4.58
CA TYR A 94 0.55 3.14 -5.07
C TYR A 94 -0.54 2.46 -4.22
N PHE A 95 -0.43 1.14 -3.92
CA PHE A 95 -1.56 0.39 -3.36
C PHE A 95 -1.78 0.65 -1.87
N ALA A 96 -0.74 0.59 -1.05
CA ALA A 96 -0.87 0.68 0.39
C ALA A 96 -1.32 2.07 0.85
N ARG A 97 -2.05 2.12 1.94
CA ARG A 97 -2.34 3.39 2.61
C ARG A 97 -1.05 3.95 3.21
N MET A 98 -0.92 5.26 3.21
CA MET A 98 0.30 5.93 3.68
C MET A 98 0.58 5.72 5.17
N ASP A 99 -0.43 5.38 5.98
CA ASP A 99 -0.32 5.08 7.40
C ASP A 99 0.02 3.60 7.71
N SER A 100 0.22 2.78 6.67
CA SER A 100 0.61 1.38 6.81
C SER A 100 2.11 1.21 7.00
N VAL A 101 2.47 0.13 7.70
CA VAL A 101 3.83 -0.43 7.76
C VAL A 101 3.80 -1.79 7.09
N ILE A 102 4.73 -2.05 6.17
CA ILE A 102 4.88 -3.30 5.44
C ILE A 102 6.35 -3.69 5.48
N ASP A 103 6.66 -4.90 5.95
CA ASP A 103 8.03 -5.40 6.08
C ASP A 103 8.96 -4.38 6.76
N ASP A 104 8.54 -3.84 7.90
CA ASP A 104 9.21 -2.82 8.72
C ASP A 104 9.41 -1.46 8.05
N VAL A 105 8.84 -1.24 6.86
CA VAL A 105 8.93 0.03 6.14
C VAL A 105 7.61 0.81 6.23
N ASN A 106 7.67 2.02 6.78
CA ASN A 106 6.53 2.92 6.79
C ASN A 106 6.29 3.49 5.38
N VAL A 107 5.07 3.32 4.86
CA VAL A 107 4.70 3.69 3.49
C VAL A 107 4.80 5.20 3.25
N TYR A 108 4.41 6.03 4.23
CA TYR A 108 4.57 7.49 4.13
C TYR A 108 6.03 7.87 3.95
N HIS A 109 6.91 7.33 4.80
CA HIS A 109 8.34 7.60 4.73
C HIS A 109 8.96 7.14 3.39
N ALA A 110 8.60 5.95 2.92
CA ALA A 110 9.05 5.44 1.63
C ALA A 110 8.68 6.38 0.47
N ARG A 111 7.47 6.95 0.48
CA ARG A 111 7.03 7.92 -0.54
C ARG A 111 7.75 9.26 -0.44
N ILE A 112 8.05 9.76 0.77
CA ILE A 112 8.87 10.97 0.96
C ILE A 112 10.26 10.76 0.36
N VAL A 113 10.92 9.64 0.70
CA VAL A 113 12.25 9.29 0.17
C VAL A 113 12.24 9.15 -1.35
N ALA A 114 11.23 8.48 -1.91
CA ALA A 114 11.07 8.37 -3.36
C ALA A 114 10.91 9.73 -4.05
N GLY A 115 10.13 10.64 -3.45
CA GLY A 115 9.98 12.01 -3.95
C GLY A 115 11.28 12.81 -3.92
N LYS A 116 12.05 12.69 -2.84
CA LYS A 116 13.38 13.34 -2.72
C LYS A 116 14.35 12.81 -3.79
N ALA A 117 14.45 11.50 -3.92
CA ALA A 117 15.30 10.86 -4.93
C ALA A 117 14.89 11.26 -6.37
N LEU A 118 13.59 11.44 -6.63
CA LEU A 118 13.10 11.93 -7.92
C LEU A 118 13.57 13.36 -8.19
N ALA A 119 13.53 14.27 -7.19
CA ALA A 119 14.00 15.63 -7.35
C ALA A 119 15.50 15.71 -7.63
N GLU A 120 16.31 14.82 -7.03
CA GLU A 120 17.74 14.73 -7.29
C GLU A 120 18.03 14.21 -8.70
N SER A 121 17.29 13.18 -9.13
CA SER A 121 17.52 12.52 -10.42
C SER A 121 16.97 13.32 -11.60
N TYR A 122 15.90 14.05 -11.39
CA TYR A 122 15.19 14.81 -12.44
C TYR A 122 14.79 16.19 -11.92
N PRO A 123 15.76 17.10 -11.73
CA PRO A 123 15.48 18.48 -11.36
C PRO A 123 14.74 19.20 -12.47
N VAL A 124 13.75 19.99 -12.13
CA VAL A 124 13.00 20.84 -13.06
C VAL A 124 12.94 22.28 -12.54
N ASP A 125 12.87 23.25 -13.46
CA ASP A 125 12.58 24.64 -13.16
C ASP A 125 11.06 24.83 -13.22
N ALA A 126 10.45 25.09 -12.05
CA ALA A 126 9.00 25.23 -11.90
C ALA A 126 8.66 26.10 -10.69
N ASP A 127 7.49 26.74 -10.74
CA ASP A 127 6.99 27.62 -9.66
C ASP A 127 6.32 26.85 -8.54
N LEU A 128 5.80 25.63 -8.82
CA LEU A 128 4.98 24.88 -7.89
C LEU A 128 5.08 23.37 -8.10
N VAL A 129 5.18 22.62 -7.00
CA VAL A 129 5.04 21.17 -6.98
C VAL A 129 3.63 20.80 -6.55
N VAL A 130 2.97 19.96 -7.33
CA VAL A 130 1.60 19.52 -7.07
C VAL A 130 1.52 18.00 -7.10
N GLY A 131 0.91 17.42 -6.08
CA GLY A 131 0.63 15.98 -6.05
C GLY A 131 -0.74 15.64 -6.64
N VAL A 132 -0.80 14.60 -7.47
CA VAL A 132 -2.07 14.05 -7.92
C VAL A 132 -2.67 13.16 -6.83
N PRO A 133 -3.88 13.46 -6.34
CA PRO A 133 -4.52 12.66 -5.28
C PRO A 133 -4.85 11.22 -5.74
N ASP A 134 -4.67 10.19 -4.86
CA ASP A 134 -4.21 10.28 -3.47
C ASP A 134 -2.72 9.91 -3.35
N SER A 135 -2.26 8.93 -4.12
CA SER A 135 -0.93 8.30 -3.99
C SER A 135 0.24 9.25 -4.28
N GLY A 136 0.04 10.25 -5.14
CA GLY A 136 1.07 11.21 -5.53
C GLY A 136 1.34 12.31 -4.51
N LEU A 137 0.45 12.56 -3.55
CA LEU A 137 0.55 13.70 -2.62
C LEU A 137 1.83 13.65 -1.78
N VAL A 138 2.15 12.49 -1.21
CA VAL A 138 3.29 12.32 -0.31
C VAL A 138 4.63 12.39 -1.08
N ALA A 139 4.69 11.77 -2.26
CA ALA A 139 5.89 11.84 -3.10
C ALA A 139 6.15 13.28 -3.58
N ALA A 140 5.10 14.02 -3.97
CA ALA A 140 5.21 15.42 -4.34
C ALA A 140 5.71 16.30 -3.18
N LYS A 141 5.26 16.00 -1.94
CA LYS A 141 5.81 16.66 -0.74
C LYS A 141 7.31 16.40 -0.60
N GLY A 142 7.76 15.15 -0.76
CA GLY A 142 9.19 14.79 -0.73
C GLY A 142 9.99 15.51 -1.84
N TYR A 143 9.43 15.61 -3.04
CA TYR A 143 10.02 16.35 -4.16
C TYR A 143 10.20 17.82 -3.82
N SER A 144 9.15 18.47 -3.29
CA SER A 144 9.20 19.87 -2.85
C SER A 144 10.25 20.11 -1.77
N GLU A 145 10.34 19.25 -0.77
CA GLU A 145 11.34 19.36 0.30
C GLU A 145 12.77 19.30 -0.22
N GLN A 146 13.05 18.47 -1.23
CA GLN A 146 14.39 18.32 -1.80
C GLN A 146 14.73 19.39 -2.82
N SER A 147 13.79 19.77 -3.68
CA SER A 147 14.02 20.77 -4.74
C SER A 147 13.97 22.21 -4.24
N GLY A 148 13.33 22.47 -3.10
CA GLY A 148 13.05 23.82 -2.62
C GLY A 148 11.87 24.51 -3.34
N ILE A 149 11.27 23.88 -4.34
CA ILE A 149 10.08 24.41 -5.04
C ILE A 149 8.87 24.29 -4.11
N PRO A 150 8.06 25.36 -3.93
CA PRO A 150 6.89 25.33 -3.05
C PRO A 150 5.91 24.20 -3.36
N TYR A 151 5.36 23.56 -2.31
CA TYR A 151 4.27 22.58 -2.45
C TYR A 151 2.91 23.28 -2.43
N GLY A 152 2.02 22.93 -3.35
CA GLY A 152 0.65 23.43 -3.38
C GLY A 152 -0.38 22.39 -3.79
N MET A 153 -1.65 22.76 -3.66
CA MET A 153 -2.77 21.94 -4.09
C MET A 153 -3.37 22.54 -5.37
N ALA A 154 -3.41 21.76 -6.45
CA ALA A 154 -4.07 22.16 -7.68
C ALA A 154 -5.26 21.27 -8.07
N PHE A 155 -5.50 20.19 -7.33
CA PHE A 155 -6.60 19.27 -7.59
C PHE A 155 -7.44 18.98 -6.36
N HIS A 156 -8.76 19.03 -6.53
CA HIS A 156 -9.71 18.48 -5.57
C HIS A 156 -10.24 17.15 -6.11
N LYS A 157 -10.10 16.07 -5.33
CA LYS A 157 -10.61 14.76 -5.69
C LYS A 157 -12.01 14.54 -5.14
N ASN A 158 -12.95 14.17 -6.03
CA ASN A 158 -14.26 13.68 -5.63
C ASN A 158 -14.14 12.22 -5.15
N SER A 159 -14.31 12.01 -3.85
CA SER A 159 -14.18 10.69 -3.22
C SER A 159 -15.29 9.71 -3.58
N TYR A 160 -16.42 10.20 -4.11
CA TYR A 160 -17.54 9.35 -4.54
C TYR A 160 -17.32 8.71 -5.92
N VAL A 161 -16.30 9.16 -6.66
CA VAL A 161 -15.96 8.61 -7.98
C VAL A 161 -14.86 7.58 -7.85
N GLY A 162 -15.18 6.32 -8.13
CA GLY A 162 -14.24 5.19 -8.08
C GLY A 162 -13.21 5.20 -9.23
N ARG A 163 -12.75 3.99 -9.63
CA ARG A 163 -11.79 3.80 -10.72
C ARG A 163 -12.38 4.24 -12.06
N THR A 164 -11.69 5.13 -12.77
CA THR A 164 -12.17 5.73 -14.03
C THR A 164 -11.59 5.06 -15.27
N PHE A 165 -10.37 4.53 -15.19
CA PHE A 165 -9.63 3.99 -16.35
C PHE A 165 -10.14 2.63 -16.85
N ILE A 166 -10.95 1.92 -16.04
CA ILE A 166 -11.54 0.63 -16.41
C ILE A 166 -12.78 0.75 -17.31
N LYS A 167 -13.27 1.97 -17.58
CA LYS A 167 -14.41 2.19 -18.47
C LYS A 167 -14.04 1.87 -19.92
N PRO A 168 -14.93 1.20 -20.69
CA PRO A 168 -14.60 0.68 -22.02
C PRO A 168 -14.36 1.78 -23.06
N LYS A 169 -15.11 2.89 -23.01
CA LYS A 169 -15.02 3.97 -24.00
C LYS A 169 -14.14 5.12 -23.52
N GLN A 170 -13.32 5.70 -24.41
CA GLN A 170 -12.44 6.82 -24.09
C GLN A 170 -13.24 8.04 -23.60
N SER A 171 -14.34 8.40 -24.26
CA SER A 171 -15.21 9.53 -23.85
C SER A 171 -15.77 9.35 -22.42
N GLN A 172 -16.08 8.11 -22.03
CA GLN A 172 -16.52 7.82 -20.66
C GLN A 172 -15.40 7.96 -19.65
N ARG A 173 -14.15 7.60 -20.02
CA ARG A 173 -12.96 7.80 -19.18
C ARG A 173 -12.71 9.27 -18.94
N GLU A 174 -12.70 10.07 -19.99
CA GLU A 174 -12.49 11.54 -19.93
C GLU A 174 -13.57 12.25 -19.10
N SER A 175 -14.85 11.94 -19.34
CA SER A 175 -15.94 12.50 -18.54
C SER A 175 -15.81 12.12 -17.06
N SER A 176 -15.40 10.88 -16.78
CA SER A 176 -15.22 10.40 -15.40
C SER A 176 -14.03 11.05 -14.70
N VAL A 177 -12.94 11.31 -15.43
CA VAL A 177 -11.78 12.04 -14.88
C VAL A 177 -12.17 13.48 -14.54
N LYS A 178 -12.90 14.17 -15.41
CA LYS A 178 -13.41 15.53 -15.15
C LYS A 178 -14.28 15.63 -13.90
N ILE A 179 -15.11 14.60 -13.63
CA ILE A 179 -15.94 14.55 -12.42
C ILE A 179 -15.10 14.18 -11.19
N LYS A 180 -14.04 13.39 -11.38
CA LYS A 180 -13.20 12.87 -10.30
C LYS A 180 -12.16 13.88 -9.80
N LEU A 181 -11.54 14.62 -10.72
CA LEU A 181 -10.47 15.57 -10.43
C LEU A 181 -10.87 16.95 -10.94
N ASN A 182 -11.06 17.87 -10.01
CA ASN A 182 -11.39 19.26 -10.32
C ASN A 182 -10.17 20.15 -10.05
N GLU A 183 -9.88 21.06 -10.96
CA GLU A 183 -8.80 22.04 -10.80
C GLU A 183 -9.15 23.05 -9.72
N ILE A 184 -8.18 23.38 -8.86
CA ILE A 184 -8.31 24.43 -7.83
C ILE A 184 -7.67 25.70 -8.35
N GLY A 185 -8.32 26.85 -8.14
CA GLY A 185 -7.74 28.17 -8.37
C GLY A 185 -7.88 28.72 -9.78
N ARG A 186 -8.40 27.95 -10.74
CA ARG A 186 -8.61 28.46 -12.12
C ARG A 186 -9.58 29.64 -12.20
N ALA A 187 -10.43 29.84 -11.21
CA ALA A 187 -11.36 30.97 -11.11
C ALA A 187 -10.78 32.20 -10.40
N HIS A 188 -9.55 32.10 -9.92
CA HIS A 188 -8.90 33.14 -9.10
C HIS A 188 -7.58 33.65 -9.69
N VAL A 189 -7.28 33.25 -10.92
CA VAL A 189 -6.11 33.75 -11.68
C VAL A 189 -6.56 34.71 -12.74
#